data_10f7bdfc110a79d035efbae96bfb03ef
#
_entry.id   10f7bdfc110a79d035efbae96bfb03ef
#
_cell.length_a   1.000
_cell.length_b   1.000
_cell.length_c   1.000
_cell.angle_alpha   90.00
_cell.angle_beta   90.00
_cell.angle_gamma   90.00
#
_symmetry.space_group_name_H-M   'P 1'
#
loop_
_entity.id
_entity.type
_entity.pdbx_description
1 polymer ?
#
loop_
_entity_poly.entity_id
_entity_poly.type
_entity_poly.pdbx_seq_one_letter_code
_entity_poly.pdbx_strand_id
1 'polypeptide(L)'
;DLLDAIGKGISVMEIEWGVKEGHNVIEDITYVHPKKLIWDSLTDEMKICTKEFPSGVAFPENKFVIHRYKAKSGHESRNGVLRVVSWMYLFKNYDLKDWVSFCEVFGMPLRLGKYTAAASEADQRALMEAIYSLGTDAAGIIPDSTMIEFIESNKTTSVEIYEKLARYCDEQISKAILGQTLSSDSGGGSYAQGKVHNEVRHDLTAADAKALATTIRRDIIKPLVEYNFGYDVD
;
A
#
# COMPACT_ATOMS: atom_id res chain seq x y z
N ASP A 1 -14.19 -8.72 -6.29
CA ASP A 1 -13.93 -8.68 -4.84
C ASP A 1 -13.13 -9.89 -4.34
N LEU A 2 -13.32 -11.13 -4.86
CA LEU A 2 -12.56 -12.31 -4.40
C LEU A 2 -11.05 -12.14 -4.55
N LEU A 3 -10.57 -11.49 -5.61
CA LEU A 3 -9.15 -11.21 -5.83
C LEU A 3 -8.53 -10.27 -4.78
N ASP A 4 -9.34 -9.64 -3.93
CA ASP A 4 -8.86 -8.87 -2.77
C ASP A 4 -8.04 -9.74 -1.79
N ALA A 5 -8.24 -11.05 -1.84
CA ALA A 5 -7.44 -12.03 -1.12
C ALA A 5 -5.94 -11.97 -1.46
N ILE A 6 -5.56 -11.59 -2.67
CA ILE A 6 -4.15 -11.43 -3.08
C ILE A 6 -3.49 -10.38 -2.17
N GLY A 7 -4.17 -9.26 -1.98
CA GLY A 7 -3.69 -8.19 -1.11
C GLY A 7 -3.76 -8.53 0.37
N LYS A 8 -4.89 -9.04 0.83
CA LYS A 8 -5.24 -9.19 2.26
C LYS A 8 -4.97 -10.60 2.83
N GLY A 9 -4.77 -11.60 1.98
CA GLY A 9 -4.61 -13.01 2.36
C GLY A 9 -5.90 -13.81 2.28
N ILE A 10 -7.03 -13.17 2.48
CA ILE A 10 -8.35 -13.78 2.45
C ILE A 10 -9.41 -12.78 1.97
N SER A 11 -10.38 -13.27 1.23
CA SER A 11 -11.60 -12.53 0.85
C SER A 11 -12.82 -13.41 1.06
N VAL A 12 -13.86 -12.83 1.63
CA VAL A 12 -15.11 -13.53 1.94
C VAL A 12 -16.27 -12.80 1.30
N MET A 13 -17.17 -13.56 0.67
CA MET A 13 -18.41 -13.04 0.13
C MET A 13 -19.58 -13.87 0.65
N GLU A 14 -20.71 -13.24 0.93
CA GLU A 14 -21.95 -13.89 1.36
C GLU A 14 -22.82 -14.13 0.13
N ILE A 15 -23.37 -15.35 0.03
CA ILE A 15 -24.29 -15.75 -1.05
C ILE A 15 -25.72 -15.54 -0.56
N GLU A 16 -26.51 -14.84 -1.35
CA GLU A 16 -27.96 -14.74 -1.17
C GLU A 16 -28.64 -15.72 -2.10
N TRP A 17 -29.23 -16.77 -1.51
CA TRP A 17 -29.94 -17.80 -2.24
C TRP A 17 -31.42 -17.43 -2.40
N GLY A 18 -31.97 -17.69 -3.59
CA GLY A 18 -33.37 -17.53 -3.89
C GLY A 18 -33.92 -18.73 -4.67
N VAL A 19 -35.21 -18.70 -4.96
CA VAL A 19 -35.88 -19.72 -5.76
C VAL A 19 -36.59 -19.06 -6.94
N LYS A 20 -36.26 -19.51 -8.17
CA LYS A 20 -36.93 -19.09 -9.40
C LYS A 20 -37.34 -20.29 -10.22
N GLU A 21 -38.60 -20.35 -10.61
CA GLU A 21 -39.16 -21.46 -11.41
C GLU A 21 -38.89 -22.86 -10.84
N GLY A 22 -38.88 -22.98 -9.50
CA GLY A 22 -38.62 -24.24 -8.80
C GLY A 22 -37.13 -24.63 -8.66
N HIS A 23 -36.21 -23.79 -9.12
CA HIS A 23 -34.78 -24.01 -8.98
C HIS A 23 -34.15 -23.03 -7.95
N ASN A 24 -33.18 -23.54 -7.19
CA ASN A 24 -32.36 -22.70 -6.34
C ASN A 24 -31.40 -21.89 -7.22
N VAL A 25 -31.39 -20.58 -7.02
CA VAL A 25 -30.54 -19.65 -7.77
C VAL A 25 -29.78 -18.75 -6.80
N ILE A 26 -28.68 -18.22 -7.26
CA ILE A 26 -27.95 -17.16 -6.55
C ILE A 26 -28.57 -15.83 -6.98
N GLU A 27 -29.18 -15.10 -6.03
CA GLU A 27 -29.75 -13.79 -6.29
C GLU A 27 -28.71 -12.69 -6.20
N ASP A 28 -27.80 -12.77 -5.23
CA ASP A 28 -26.70 -11.82 -5.08
C ASP A 28 -25.51 -12.45 -4.37
N ILE A 29 -24.34 -11.82 -4.53
CA ILE A 29 -23.12 -12.17 -3.82
C ILE A 29 -22.48 -10.90 -3.26
N THR A 30 -22.60 -10.72 -1.93
CA THR A 30 -22.19 -9.50 -1.23
C THR A 30 -20.83 -9.64 -0.56
N TYR A 31 -19.96 -8.62 -0.69
CA TYR A 31 -18.66 -8.58 -0.03
C TYR A 31 -18.75 -8.46 1.48
N VAL A 32 -18.03 -9.31 2.20
CA VAL A 32 -17.91 -9.27 3.66
C VAL A 32 -16.64 -8.53 4.06
N HIS A 33 -16.81 -7.38 4.71
CA HIS A 33 -15.67 -6.59 5.15
C HIS A 33 -14.80 -7.34 6.18
N PRO A 34 -13.47 -7.38 6.06
CA PRO A 34 -12.57 -8.14 6.93
C PRO A 34 -12.70 -7.84 8.43
N LYS A 35 -13.20 -6.65 8.81
CA LYS A 35 -13.48 -6.31 10.22
C LYS A 35 -14.52 -7.23 10.89
N LYS A 36 -15.32 -7.96 10.08
CA LYS A 36 -16.28 -8.95 10.58
C LYS A 36 -15.68 -10.34 10.76
N LEU A 37 -14.41 -10.53 10.40
CA LEU A 37 -13.72 -11.80 10.50
C LEU A 37 -12.85 -11.81 11.76
N ILE A 38 -12.99 -12.85 12.56
CA ILE A 38 -12.12 -13.11 13.71
C ILE A 38 -11.62 -14.55 13.64
N TRP A 39 -10.53 -14.82 14.33
CA TRP A 39 -9.98 -16.16 14.48
C TRP A 39 -10.08 -16.57 15.94
N ASP A 40 -10.55 -17.78 16.16
CA ASP A 40 -10.54 -18.39 17.48
C ASP A 40 -9.10 -18.55 17.97
N SER A 41 -8.80 -18.08 19.17
CA SER A 41 -7.42 -18.07 19.69
C SER A 41 -6.89 -19.46 20.06
N LEU A 42 -7.76 -20.47 20.20
CA LEU A 42 -7.40 -21.82 20.58
C LEU A 42 -7.35 -22.76 19.36
N THR A 43 -8.28 -22.60 18.42
CA THR A 43 -8.43 -23.52 17.27
C THR A 43 -7.89 -22.94 15.96
N ASP A 44 -7.55 -21.64 15.92
CA ASP A 44 -7.23 -20.89 14.70
C ASP A 44 -8.34 -20.92 13.63
N GLU A 45 -9.56 -21.34 14.01
CA GLU A 45 -10.70 -21.34 13.09
C GLU A 45 -11.22 -19.93 12.87
N MET A 46 -11.48 -19.61 11.60
CA MET A 46 -12.07 -18.34 11.23
C MET A 46 -13.57 -18.35 11.52
N LYS A 47 -14.05 -17.29 12.14
CA LYS A 47 -15.46 -17.05 12.50
C LYS A 47 -15.94 -15.71 11.96
N ILE A 48 -17.24 -15.58 11.76
CA ILE A 48 -17.87 -14.32 11.34
C ILE A 48 -18.59 -13.67 12.52
N CYS A 49 -18.30 -12.38 12.73
CA CYS A 49 -18.99 -11.56 13.72
C CYS A 49 -20.29 -11.01 13.14
N THR A 50 -21.38 -11.17 13.91
CA THR A 50 -22.67 -10.55 13.63
C THR A 50 -23.07 -9.62 14.77
N LYS A 51 -24.15 -8.85 14.59
CA LYS A 51 -24.66 -7.99 15.67
C LYS A 51 -25.10 -8.82 16.90
N GLU A 52 -25.64 -10.00 16.67
CA GLU A 52 -26.11 -10.91 17.72
C GLU A 52 -24.96 -11.68 18.37
N PHE A 53 -23.92 -11.98 17.59
CA PHE A 53 -22.75 -12.74 18.04
C PHE A 53 -21.45 -11.97 17.78
N PRO A 54 -21.11 -10.97 18.61
CA PRO A 54 -19.88 -10.18 18.44
C PRO A 54 -18.60 -11.02 18.60
N SER A 55 -18.65 -12.13 19.36
CA SER A 55 -17.53 -13.06 19.53
C SER A 55 -17.34 -14.02 18.37
N GLY A 56 -18.19 -13.91 17.34
CA GLY A 56 -18.14 -14.70 16.12
C GLY A 56 -18.82 -16.07 16.23
N VAL A 57 -19.38 -16.50 15.12
CA VAL A 57 -19.96 -17.83 14.89
C VAL A 57 -19.29 -18.50 13.71
N ALA A 58 -19.36 -19.82 13.64
CA ALA A 58 -18.92 -20.59 12.50
C ALA A 58 -19.69 -20.17 11.24
N PHE A 59 -19.03 -20.26 10.10
CA PHE A 59 -19.69 -19.98 8.81
C PHE A 59 -20.77 -21.03 8.54
N PRO A 60 -22.02 -20.63 8.28
CA PRO A 60 -23.02 -21.54 7.76
C PRO A 60 -22.58 -22.19 6.45
N GLU A 61 -22.91 -23.47 6.29
CA GLU A 61 -22.60 -24.21 5.06
C GLU A 61 -23.25 -23.56 3.84
N ASN A 62 -22.54 -23.57 2.72
CA ASN A 62 -23.00 -23.12 1.41
C ASN A 62 -23.52 -21.67 1.36
N LYS A 63 -23.23 -20.87 2.40
CA LYS A 63 -23.65 -19.46 2.45
C LYS A 63 -22.54 -18.48 2.14
N PHE A 64 -21.29 -18.90 2.12
CA PHE A 64 -20.15 -18.02 1.93
C PHE A 64 -19.17 -18.58 0.92
N VAL A 65 -18.62 -17.68 0.09
CA VAL A 65 -17.47 -17.94 -0.77
C VAL A 65 -16.24 -17.45 -0.04
N ILE A 66 -15.29 -18.36 0.25
CA ILE A 66 -14.09 -18.02 1.00
C ILE A 66 -12.87 -18.28 0.14
N HIS A 67 -12.32 -17.21 -0.44
CA HIS A 67 -11.10 -17.27 -1.22
C HIS A 67 -9.88 -16.98 -0.35
N ARG A 68 -8.90 -17.90 -0.38
CA ARG A 68 -7.67 -17.82 0.41
C ARG A 68 -6.47 -17.74 -0.51
N TYR A 69 -5.66 -16.72 -0.32
CA TYR A 69 -4.38 -16.57 -1.00
C TYR A 69 -3.27 -17.24 -0.20
N LYS A 70 -2.70 -18.31 -0.74
CA LYS A 70 -1.68 -19.12 -0.05
C LYS A 70 -0.27 -18.80 -0.58
N ALA A 71 0.21 -17.57 -0.35
CA ALA A 71 1.57 -17.19 -0.74
C ALA A 71 2.66 -17.87 0.11
N LYS A 72 2.33 -18.26 1.35
CA LYS A 72 3.25 -18.92 2.29
C LYS A 72 2.48 -19.75 3.30
N SER A 73 3.19 -20.60 4.04
CA SER A 73 2.67 -21.28 5.23
C SER A 73 2.48 -20.32 6.40
N GLY A 74 1.57 -20.65 7.30
CA GLY A 74 1.26 -19.89 8.51
C GLY A 74 -0.17 -19.36 8.54
N HIS A 75 -0.43 -18.44 9.47
CA HIS A 75 -1.77 -17.90 9.71
C HIS A 75 -2.34 -17.16 8.49
N GLU A 76 -3.57 -17.45 8.11
CA GLU A 76 -4.22 -16.96 6.88
C GLU A 76 -4.23 -15.44 6.75
N SER A 77 -4.49 -14.71 7.83
CA SER A 77 -4.49 -13.23 7.83
C SER A 77 -3.12 -12.60 7.55
N ARG A 78 -2.05 -13.41 7.48
CA ARG A 78 -0.67 -12.95 7.24
C ARG A 78 -0.17 -13.27 5.84
N ASN A 79 -0.99 -13.86 4.98
CA ASN A 79 -0.59 -14.35 3.67
C ASN A 79 -0.67 -13.29 2.56
N GLY A 80 -1.38 -12.19 2.80
CA GLY A 80 -1.57 -11.14 1.80
C GLY A 80 -0.28 -10.36 1.47
N VAL A 81 -0.15 -10.00 0.19
CA VAL A 81 0.99 -9.23 -0.34
C VAL A 81 1.11 -7.85 0.31
N LEU A 82 -0.02 -7.22 0.67
CA LEU A 82 -0.02 -5.91 1.33
C LEU A 82 0.76 -5.90 2.65
N ARG A 83 0.82 -7.02 3.36
CA ARG A 83 1.63 -7.12 4.58
C ARG A 83 3.12 -6.97 4.31
N VAL A 84 3.59 -7.50 3.19
CA VAL A 84 5.01 -7.41 2.81
C VAL A 84 5.35 -6.00 2.34
N VAL A 85 4.50 -5.41 1.51
CA VAL A 85 4.76 -4.09 0.92
C VAL A 85 4.48 -2.93 1.87
N SER A 86 3.70 -3.14 2.95
CA SER A 86 3.32 -2.07 3.88
C SER A 86 4.52 -1.37 4.52
N TRP A 87 5.61 -2.10 4.80
CA TRP A 87 6.84 -1.51 5.34
C TRP A 87 7.55 -0.63 4.31
N MET A 88 7.64 -1.08 3.07
CA MET A 88 8.26 -0.29 2.00
C MET A 88 7.42 0.96 1.69
N TYR A 89 6.10 0.83 1.70
CA TYR A 89 5.19 1.96 1.58
C TYR A 89 5.38 2.98 2.72
N LEU A 90 5.47 2.50 3.95
CA LEU A 90 5.69 3.34 5.13
C LEU A 90 7.03 4.08 5.05
N PHE A 91 8.13 3.38 4.77
CA PHE A 91 9.45 3.97 4.63
C PHE A 91 9.50 5.02 3.52
N LYS A 92 8.90 4.72 2.36
CA LYS A 92 8.80 5.69 1.26
C LYS A 92 8.06 6.97 1.66
N ASN A 93 6.95 6.85 2.42
CA ASN A 93 6.21 8.03 2.86
C ASN A 93 7.00 8.87 3.85
N TYR A 94 7.75 8.27 4.77
CA TYR A 94 8.66 9.00 5.66
C TYR A 94 9.79 9.67 4.89
N ASP A 95 10.42 8.94 3.98
CA ASP A 95 11.48 9.45 3.12
C ASP A 95 11.02 10.67 2.30
N LEU A 96 9.86 10.59 1.64
CA LEU A 96 9.28 11.70 0.90
C LEU A 96 8.97 12.91 1.79
N LYS A 97 8.47 12.68 3.01
CA LYS A 97 8.23 13.76 3.98
C LYS A 97 9.53 14.46 4.35
N ASP A 98 10.57 13.67 4.66
CA ASP A 98 11.87 14.22 5.06
C ASP A 98 12.55 14.93 3.89
N TRP A 99 12.37 14.42 2.66
CA TRP A 99 12.85 15.08 1.44
C TRP A 99 12.17 16.44 1.23
N VAL A 100 10.84 16.52 1.38
CA VAL A 100 10.13 17.80 1.30
C VAL A 100 10.65 18.78 2.36
N SER A 101 10.78 18.33 3.62
CA SER A 101 11.34 19.17 4.70
C SER A 101 12.78 19.61 4.41
N PHE A 102 13.59 18.73 3.83
CA PHE A 102 14.94 19.07 3.37
C PHE A 102 14.90 20.14 2.27
N CYS A 103 13.99 20.01 1.30
CA CYS A 103 13.82 21.01 0.24
C CYS A 103 13.35 22.37 0.80
N GLU A 104 12.48 22.38 1.80
CA GLU A 104 12.04 23.59 2.48
C GLU A 104 13.18 24.31 3.20
N VAL A 105 14.03 23.55 3.90
CA VAL A 105 15.16 24.13 4.67
C VAL A 105 16.33 24.53 3.77
N PHE A 106 16.69 23.69 2.80
CA PHE A 106 17.91 23.85 2.03
C PHE A 106 17.67 24.28 0.56
N GLY A 107 16.44 24.17 0.08
CA GLY A 107 16.07 24.60 -1.27
C GLY A 107 15.93 26.12 -1.39
N MET A 108 15.75 26.81 -0.29
CA MET A 108 15.63 28.26 -0.25
C MET A 108 16.88 28.89 0.38
N PRO A 109 17.55 29.82 -0.30
CA PRO A 109 18.74 30.45 0.25
C PRO A 109 18.39 31.30 1.48
N LEU A 110 19.11 31.06 2.57
CA LEU A 110 19.03 31.96 3.74
C LEU A 110 19.50 33.34 3.33
N ARG A 111 18.68 34.36 3.57
CA ARG A 111 19.01 35.75 3.32
C ARG A 111 19.58 36.36 4.59
N LEU A 112 20.86 36.66 4.56
CA LEU A 112 21.57 37.26 5.70
C LEU A 112 21.98 38.68 5.38
N GLY A 113 21.36 39.65 6.07
CA GLY A 113 21.78 41.03 6.03
C GLY A 113 22.87 41.32 7.09
N LYS A 114 23.93 42.02 6.70
CA LYS A 114 24.97 42.44 7.63
C LYS A 114 24.88 43.94 7.83
N TYR A 115 25.00 44.39 9.06
CA TYR A 115 25.05 45.80 9.41
C TYR A 115 26.30 46.12 10.27
N THR A 116 26.81 47.34 10.14
CA THR A 116 27.97 47.76 10.91
C THR A 116 27.59 48.09 12.36
N ALA A 117 28.54 48.01 13.30
CA ALA A 117 28.33 48.31 14.70
C ALA A 117 27.85 49.78 14.96
N ALA A 118 28.02 50.68 14.00
CA ALA A 118 27.55 52.07 14.06
C ALA A 118 26.13 52.27 13.49
N ALA A 119 25.48 51.21 12.98
CA ALA A 119 24.15 51.32 12.40
C ALA A 119 23.09 51.60 13.47
N SER A 120 22.22 52.57 13.22
CA SER A 120 21.12 52.88 14.13
C SER A 120 20.04 51.81 14.13
N GLU A 121 19.20 51.76 15.15
CA GLU A 121 18.05 50.85 15.17
C GLU A 121 17.10 51.05 13.96
N ALA A 122 17.01 52.27 13.44
CA ALA A 122 16.25 52.60 12.28
C ALA A 122 16.82 51.91 11.00
N ASP A 123 18.15 51.96 10.86
CA ASP A 123 18.85 51.31 9.74
C ASP A 123 18.73 49.78 9.82
N GLN A 124 18.81 49.21 11.02
CA GLN A 124 18.63 47.76 11.23
C GLN A 124 17.21 47.34 10.89
N ARG A 125 16.17 48.09 11.26
CA ARG A 125 14.78 47.83 10.91
C ARG A 125 14.55 47.93 9.41
N ALA A 126 15.08 48.97 8.75
CA ALA A 126 14.98 49.15 7.31
C ALA A 126 15.66 47.98 6.53
N LEU A 127 16.82 47.52 6.99
CA LEU A 127 17.51 46.37 6.42
C LEU A 127 16.69 45.10 6.58
N MET A 128 16.12 44.85 7.75
CA MET A 128 15.26 43.68 8.01
C MET A 128 14.01 43.70 7.11
N GLU A 129 13.36 44.86 7.00
CA GLU A 129 12.16 45.03 6.16
C GLU A 129 12.50 44.80 4.67
N ALA A 130 13.65 45.31 4.22
CA ALA A 130 14.12 45.10 2.85
C ALA A 130 14.37 43.58 2.55
N ILE A 131 14.99 42.86 3.48
CA ILE A 131 15.26 41.44 3.32
C ILE A 131 13.97 40.62 3.35
N TYR A 132 13.02 40.93 4.21
CA TYR A 132 11.70 40.29 4.25
C TYR A 132 10.88 40.59 3.00
N SER A 133 10.99 41.78 2.42
CA SER A 133 10.27 42.12 1.17
C SER A 133 10.74 41.34 -0.05
N LEU A 134 11.95 40.76 -0.01
CA LEU A 134 12.50 39.94 -1.07
C LEU A 134 11.95 38.49 -1.10
N GLY A 135 11.16 38.09 -0.12
CA GLY A 135 10.50 36.77 -0.05
C GLY A 135 10.04 36.42 1.36
N THR A 136 9.26 35.35 1.47
CA THR A 136 8.57 34.94 2.70
C THR A 136 9.41 34.06 3.65
N ASP A 137 10.65 33.72 3.28
CA ASP A 137 11.41 32.65 3.92
C ASP A 137 12.51 33.16 4.85
N ALA A 138 13.26 32.22 5.44
CA ALA A 138 14.22 32.49 6.51
C ALA A 138 15.14 33.68 6.17
N ALA A 139 14.98 34.73 6.93
CA ALA A 139 15.77 35.96 6.84
C ALA A 139 16.29 36.37 8.19
N GLY A 140 17.47 36.97 8.26
CA GLY A 140 18.05 37.47 9.50
C GLY A 140 19.01 38.62 9.23
N ILE A 141 19.21 39.46 10.25
CA ILE A 141 20.27 40.46 10.24
C ILE A 141 21.23 40.18 11.38
N ILE A 142 22.52 40.38 11.13
CA ILE A 142 23.59 40.24 12.12
C ILE A 142 24.57 41.40 12.03
N PRO A 143 25.26 41.78 13.14
CA PRO A 143 26.41 42.68 13.06
C PRO A 143 27.50 42.10 12.15
N ASP A 144 28.21 42.95 11.45
CA ASP A 144 29.33 42.55 10.57
C ASP A 144 30.48 41.88 11.35
N SER A 145 30.56 42.11 12.64
CA SER A 145 31.50 41.46 13.57
C SER A 145 31.07 40.03 13.99
N THR A 146 29.85 39.61 13.65
CA THR A 146 29.30 38.29 13.97
C THR A 146 29.26 37.43 12.73
N MET A 147 29.71 36.17 12.83
CA MET A 147 29.65 35.21 11.76
C MET A 147 28.71 34.06 12.16
N ILE A 148 27.77 33.74 11.28
CA ILE A 148 26.99 32.50 11.39
C ILE A 148 27.57 31.55 10.31
N GLU A 149 28.14 30.47 10.76
CA GLU A 149 28.66 29.43 9.89
C GLU A 149 27.63 28.27 9.80
N PHE A 150 27.15 28.02 8.60
CA PHE A 150 26.34 26.83 8.33
C PHE A 150 27.28 25.71 7.93
N ILE A 151 27.38 24.67 8.77
CA ILE A 151 28.09 23.46 8.38
C ILE A 151 27.19 22.72 7.40
N GLU A 152 27.41 22.94 6.12
CA GLU A 152 26.68 22.26 5.06
C GLU A 152 27.29 20.87 4.82
N SER A 153 26.52 19.81 5.07
CA SER A 153 26.82 18.52 4.45
C SER A 153 26.64 18.64 2.93
N ASN A 154 27.43 17.88 2.16
CA ASN A 154 27.41 17.91 0.68
C ASN A 154 25.98 17.77 0.16
N LYS A 155 25.35 18.87 -0.24
CA LYS A 155 23.92 18.97 -0.59
C LYS A 155 23.51 18.01 -1.71
N THR A 156 24.36 17.82 -2.71
CA THR A 156 24.07 16.96 -3.86
C THR A 156 23.94 15.49 -3.46
N THR A 157 24.80 15.01 -2.56
CA THR A 157 24.76 13.63 -2.07
C THR A 157 23.52 13.36 -1.20
N SER A 158 23.05 14.38 -0.48
CA SER A 158 21.86 14.23 0.40
C SER A 158 20.57 14.07 -0.40
N VAL A 159 20.37 14.83 -1.49
CA VAL A 159 19.19 14.71 -2.37
C VAL A 159 19.16 13.34 -3.04
N GLU A 160 20.30 12.85 -3.52
CA GLU A 160 20.39 11.53 -4.14
C GLU A 160 20.04 10.39 -3.19
N ILE A 161 20.28 10.55 -1.88
CA ILE A 161 19.94 9.51 -0.88
C ILE A 161 18.42 9.32 -0.80
N TYR A 162 17.64 10.40 -0.73
CA TYR A 162 16.18 10.34 -0.71
C TYR A 162 15.64 9.69 -1.99
N GLU A 163 16.09 10.13 -3.15
CA GLU A 163 15.67 9.54 -4.43
C GLU A 163 16.01 8.05 -4.52
N LYS A 164 17.21 7.65 -4.11
CA LYS A 164 17.65 6.25 -4.12
C LYS A 164 16.82 5.38 -3.17
N LEU A 165 16.46 5.91 -1.98
CA LEU A 165 15.63 5.18 -1.03
C LEU A 165 14.19 5.03 -1.55
N ALA A 166 13.59 6.09 -2.10
CA ALA A 166 12.27 6.04 -2.71
C ALA A 166 12.22 5.01 -3.85
N ARG A 167 13.20 5.03 -4.77
CA ARG A 167 13.33 4.04 -5.87
C ARG A 167 13.50 2.62 -5.34
N TYR A 168 14.35 2.42 -4.35
CA TYR A 168 14.52 1.12 -3.71
C TYR A 168 13.20 0.58 -3.16
N CYS A 169 12.42 1.42 -2.47
CA CYS A 169 11.11 1.03 -1.96
C CYS A 169 10.16 0.64 -3.12
N ASP A 170 10.12 1.41 -4.20
CA ASP A 170 9.29 1.10 -5.38
C ASP A 170 9.68 -0.22 -6.04
N GLU A 171 10.98 -0.48 -6.17
CA GLU A 171 11.47 -1.76 -6.70
C GLU A 171 11.07 -2.95 -5.82
N GLN A 172 11.16 -2.81 -4.48
CA GLN A 172 10.75 -3.89 -3.59
C GLN A 172 9.24 -4.14 -3.63
N ILE A 173 8.43 -3.07 -3.75
CA ILE A 173 6.98 -3.17 -3.94
C ILE A 173 6.67 -3.86 -5.28
N SER A 174 7.32 -3.45 -6.36
CA SER A 174 7.15 -4.08 -7.68
C SER A 174 7.54 -5.55 -7.68
N LYS A 175 8.67 -5.91 -7.05
CA LYS A 175 9.07 -7.32 -6.88
C LYS A 175 8.04 -8.15 -6.13
N ALA A 176 7.46 -7.58 -5.06
CA ALA A 176 6.48 -8.29 -4.24
C ALA A 176 5.14 -8.50 -4.97
N ILE A 177 4.71 -7.55 -5.81
CA ILE A 177 3.39 -7.59 -6.47
C ILE A 177 3.48 -8.26 -7.85
N LEU A 178 4.52 -7.92 -8.63
CA LEU A 178 4.64 -8.31 -10.04
C LEU A 178 5.71 -9.39 -10.27
N GLY A 179 6.47 -9.76 -9.24
CA GLY A 179 7.61 -10.66 -9.36
C GLY A 179 8.80 -10.05 -10.12
N GLN A 180 8.74 -8.75 -10.45
CA GLN A 180 9.73 -8.07 -11.30
C GLN A 180 9.76 -6.56 -11.06
N THR A 181 10.82 -5.88 -11.53
CA THR A 181 11.00 -4.43 -11.38
C THR A 181 10.75 -3.62 -12.65
N LEU A 182 10.92 -4.21 -13.83
CA LEU A 182 10.99 -3.49 -15.12
C LEU A 182 9.64 -3.11 -15.75
N SER A 183 8.52 -3.53 -15.21
CA SER A 183 7.19 -3.19 -15.79
C SER A 183 6.73 -1.77 -15.43
N SER A 184 7.36 -1.15 -14.43
CA SER A 184 6.98 0.17 -13.93
C SER A 184 8.01 1.27 -14.26
N ASP A 185 9.19 0.90 -14.76
CA ASP A 185 10.24 1.88 -15.09
C ASP A 185 10.57 1.84 -16.59
N SER A 186 10.38 2.97 -17.29
CA SER A 186 10.63 3.15 -18.70
C SER A 186 12.13 3.27 -19.07
N GLY A 187 13.03 2.89 -18.17
CA GLY A 187 14.46 2.98 -18.28
C GLY A 187 15.14 1.76 -18.89
N GLY A 188 15.07 1.57 -20.21
CA GLY A 188 16.12 0.88 -20.93
C GLY A 188 16.19 -0.65 -20.86
N GLY A 189 15.09 -1.36 -20.61
CA GLY A 189 15.04 -2.82 -20.71
C GLY A 189 15.10 -3.28 -22.17
N SER A 190 15.95 -4.29 -22.48
CA SER A 190 15.96 -4.87 -23.83
C SER A 190 14.63 -5.59 -24.11
N TYR A 191 14.23 -5.69 -25.38
CA TYR A 191 13.03 -6.44 -25.81
C TYR A 191 12.98 -7.87 -25.24
N ALA A 192 14.13 -8.53 -25.12
CA ALA A 192 14.27 -9.85 -24.53
C ALA A 192 13.91 -9.88 -23.05
N GLN A 193 14.31 -8.88 -22.27
CA GLN A 193 13.92 -8.74 -20.86
C GLN A 193 12.41 -8.49 -20.72
N GLY A 194 11.84 -7.61 -21.55
CA GLY A 194 10.40 -7.35 -21.57
C GLY A 194 9.57 -8.61 -21.82
N LYS A 195 10.05 -9.51 -22.69
CA LYS A 195 9.40 -10.79 -22.98
C LYS A 195 9.42 -11.71 -21.76
N VAL A 196 10.57 -11.90 -21.10
CA VAL A 196 10.68 -12.74 -19.89
C VAL A 196 9.80 -12.19 -18.76
N HIS A 197 9.77 -10.88 -18.56
CA HIS A 197 8.91 -10.27 -17.56
C HIS A 197 7.42 -10.45 -17.84
N ASN A 198 7.03 -10.45 -19.11
CA ASN A 198 5.65 -10.73 -19.50
C ASN A 198 5.27 -12.19 -19.24
N GLU A 199 6.19 -13.14 -19.43
CA GLU A 199 5.99 -14.56 -19.11
C GLU A 199 5.78 -14.73 -17.60
N VAL A 200 6.60 -14.12 -16.73
CA VAL A 200 6.42 -14.15 -15.26
C VAL A 200 5.04 -13.60 -14.86
N ARG A 201 4.61 -12.50 -15.47
CA ARG A 201 3.27 -11.94 -15.21
C ARG A 201 2.15 -12.88 -15.62
N HIS A 202 2.30 -13.56 -16.75
CA HIS A 202 1.33 -14.57 -17.21
C HIS A 202 1.24 -15.76 -16.25
N ASP A 203 2.37 -16.24 -15.73
CA ASP A 203 2.40 -17.35 -14.78
C ASP A 203 1.70 -16.99 -13.46
N LEU A 204 1.94 -15.78 -12.93
CA LEU A 204 1.24 -15.28 -11.75
C LEU A 204 -0.27 -15.18 -11.99
N THR A 205 -0.68 -14.61 -13.13
CA THR A 205 -2.09 -14.47 -13.50
C THR A 205 -2.76 -15.85 -13.67
N ALA A 206 -2.08 -16.81 -14.28
CA ALA A 206 -2.59 -18.16 -14.45
C ALA A 206 -2.74 -18.91 -13.12
N ALA A 207 -1.79 -18.73 -12.19
CA ALA A 207 -1.86 -19.28 -10.85
C ALA A 207 -3.04 -18.71 -10.04
N ASP A 208 -3.24 -17.40 -10.08
CA ASP A 208 -4.36 -16.72 -9.42
C ASP A 208 -5.70 -17.14 -10.01
N ALA A 209 -5.80 -17.22 -11.34
CA ALA A 209 -7.00 -17.68 -12.03
C ALA A 209 -7.35 -19.14 -11.66
N LYS A 210 -6.37 -20.02 -11.56
CA LYS A 210 -6.55 -21.42 -11.14
C LYS A 210 -7.03 -21.52 -9.70
N ALA A 211 -6.45 -20.73 -8.79
CA ALA A 211 -6.85 -20.68 -7.40
C ALA A 211 -8.29 -20.16 -7.25
N LEU A 212 -8.63 -19.10 -7.99
CA LEU A 212 -9.99 -18.54 -8.03
C LEU A 212 -11.00 -19.54 -8.59
N ALA A 213 -10.70 -20.21 -9.70
CA ALA A 213 -11.55 -21.22 -10.30
C ALA A 213 -11.83 -22.38 -9.32
N THR A 214 -10.83 -22.80 -8.55
CA THR A 214 -10.99 -23.82 -7.51
C THR A 214 -11.97 -23.38 -6.43
N THR A 215 -11.86 -22.13 -5.99
CA THR A 215 -12.78 -21.55 -4.98
C THR A 215 -14.21 -21.47 -5.52
N ILE A 216 -14.38 -20.95 -6.73
CA ILE A 216 -15.70 -20.83 -7.40
C ILE A 216 -16.35 -22.21 -7.55
N ARG A 217 -15.57 -23.21 -7.98
CA ARG A 217 -16.10 -24.59 -8.11
C ARG A 217 -16.55 -25.14 -6.77
N ARG A 218 -15.76 -24.97 -5.70
CA ARG A 218 -16.05 -25.50 -4.38
C ARG A 218 -17.23 -24.80 -3.69
N ASP A 219 -17.25 -23.45 -3.73
CA ASP A 219 -18.15 -22.66 -2.87
C ASP A 219 -19.39 -22.13 -3.62
N ILE A 220 -19.42 -22.19 -4.96
CA ILE A 220 -20.53 -21.69 -5.78
C ILE A 220 -21.13 -22.84 -6.61
N ILE A 221 -20.32 -23.45 -7.50
CA ILE A 221 -20.84 -24.37 -8.48
C ILE A 221 -21.33 -25.64 -7.79
N LYS A 222 -20.52 -26.22 -6.91
CA LYS A 222 -20.88 -27.44 -6.18
C LYS A 222 -22.18 -27.28 -5.39
N PRO A 223 -22.35 -26.27 -4.50
CA PRO A 223 -23.62 -26.07 -3.80
C PRO A 223 -24.81 -25.83 -4.73
N LEU A 224 -24.62 -25.10 -5.83
CA LEU A 224 -25.69 -24.83 -6.79
C LEU A 224 -26.18 -26.11 -7.48
N VAL A 225 -25.26 -27.02 -7.80
CA VAL A 225 -25.59 -28.32 -8.38
C VAL A 225 -26.27 -29.22 -7.32
N GLU A 226 -25.70 -29.31 -6.13
CA GLU A 226 -26.23 -30.10 -5.03
C GLU A 226 -27.68 -29.72 -4.66
N TYR A 227 -27.97 -28.43 -4.60
CA TYR A 227 -29.31 -27.93 -4.27
C TYR A 227 -30.36 -28.19 -5.37
N ASN A 228 -29.96 -28.33 -6.63
CA ASN A 228 -30.87 -28.51 -7.76
C ASN A 228 -30.96 -29.95 -8.25
N PHE A 229 -29.91 -30.75 -8.09
CA PHE A 229 -29.79 -32.07 -8.71
C PHE A 229 -29.47 -33.17 -7.68
N GLY A 230 -29.19 -32.83 -6.44
CA GLY A 230 -28.79 -33.77 -5.38
C GLY A 230 -27.27 -33.94 -5.26
N TYR A 231 -26.86 -34.75 -4.26
CA TYR A 231 -25.43 -34.88 -3.88
C TYR A 231 -24.64 -35.90 -4.72
N ASP A 232 -25.28 -36.67 -5.59
CA ASP A 232 -24.68 -37.76 -6.40
C ASP A 232 -24.36 -37.35 -7.85
N VAL A 233 -24.08 -36.09 -8.09
CA VAL A 233 -23.67 -35.59 -9.40
C VAL A 233 -22.15 -35.39 -9.41
N ASP A 234 -21.43 -36.33 -10.07
CA ASP A 234 -19.99 -36.26 -10.34
C ASP A 234 -19.61 -35.15 -11.36
#